data_f7e3a2e1e6e94a3afb9576800fd77598
#
_entry.id   f7e3a2e1e6e94a3afb9576800fd77598
#
_cell.length_a   1.000
_cell.length_b   1.000
_cell.length_c   1.000
_cell.angle_alpha   90.00
_cell.angle_beta   90.00
_cell.angle_gamma   90.00
#
_symmetry.space_group_name_H-M   'P 1'
#
loop_
_entity.id
_entity.type
_entity.pdbx_description
1 polymer ?
#
loop_
_entity_poly.entity_id
_entity_poly.type
_entity_poly.pdbx_seq_one_letter_code
_entity_poly.pdbx_strand_id
1 'polypeptide(L)'
;MNKNYEKIVSLVCDTLVKAGSTFREDKKEAYKRVMASEDNEKAKWVLETVLANAEVAERNHSPLCDDTGIPHMVLEIGQDAAVTGRMLDAIREGIAKGLRKLPGRPMSIMGDDCRRIDQSGGLNPDSAAVEPAPVLIRRCQDNVIRLHILMFGGGPAIRAKTYRVFHKHNICLLYTSDAAD
;
A
#
# COMPACT_ATOMS: atom_id res chain seq x y z
N MET A 1 -9.77 27.85 7.09
CA MET A 1 -9.57 26.46 6.65
C MET A 1 -10.78 25.64 7.05
N ASN A 2 -11.25 24.72 6.24
CA ASN A 2 -12.47 23.94 6.50
C ASN A 2 -12.12 22.76 7.42
N LYS A 3 -12.63 22.78 8.65
CA LYS A 3 -12.38 21.72 9.67
C LYS A 3 -12.62 20.30 9.16
N ASN A 4 -13.60 20.11 8.27
CA ASN A 4 -13.90 18.79 7.69
C ASN A 4 -12.79 18.32 6.72
N TYR A 5 -12.22 19.21 5.94
CA TYR A 5 -11.12 18.90 5.05
C TYR A 5 -9.91 18.37 5.83
N GLU A 6 -9.44 19.14 6.80
CA GLU A 6 -8.30 18.78 7.64
C GLU A 6 -8.53 17.48 8.42
N LYS A 7 -9.76 17.25 8.86
CA LYS A 7 -10.13 16.00 9.53
C LYS A 7 -9.99 14.80 8.59
N ILE A 8 -10.45 14.92 7.34
CA ILE A 8 -10.32 13.86 6.33
C ILE A 8 -8.83 13.60 6.05
N VAL A 9 -8.04 14.65 5.82
CA VAL A 9 -6.58 14.54 5.60
C VAL A 9 -5.90 13.78 6.73
N SER A 10 -6.18 14.16 7.99
CA SER A 10 -5.59 13.48 9.16
C SER A 10 -6.01 12.03 9.25
N LEU A 11 -7.31 11.73 9.13
CA LEU A 11 -7.83 10.37 9.21
C LEU A 11 -7.23 9.46 8.13
N VAL A 12 -7.13 9.95 6.90
CA VAL A 12 -6.55 9.18 5.78
C VAL A 12 -5.05 8.94 6.03
N CYS A 13 -4.33 9.96 6.46
CA CYS A 13 -2.90 9.84 6.79
C CYS A 13 -2.67 8.77 7.88
N ASP A 14 -3.41 8.84 8.98
CA ASP A 14 -3.24 7.92 10.10
C ASP A 14 -3.70 6.50 9.73
N THR A 15 -4.74 6.38 8.90
CA THR A 15 -5.21 5.09 8.36
C THR A 15 -4.15 4.45 7.47
N LEU A 16 -3.50 5.22 6.59
CA LEU A 16 -2.44 4.71 5.73
C LEU A 16 -1.24 4.22 6.55
N VAL A 17 -0.77 5.02 7.50
CA VAL A 17 0.34 4.63 8.38
C VAL A 17 0.00 3.33 9.11
N LYS A 18 -1.20 3.24 9.67
CA LYS A 18 -1.66 2.03 10.35
C LYS A 18 -1.74 0.83 9.39
N ALA A 19 -2.25 1.03 8.18
CA ALA A 19 -2.36 -0.04 7.17
C ALA A 19 -0.98 -0.60 6.77
N GLY A 20 0.05 0.23 6.74
CA GLY A 20 1.41 -0.17 6.35
C GLY A 20 2.28 -0.65 7.51
N SER A 21 1.93 -0.34 8.77
CA SER A 21 2.75 -0.66 9.94
C SER A 21 2.13 -1.70 10.88
N THR A 22 0.83 -1.98 10.75
CA THR A 22 0.14 -2.86 11.72
C THR A 22 -0.15 -4.22 11.10
N PHE A 23 0.34 -5.26 11.75
CA PHE A 23 0.00 -6.64 11.41
C PHE A 23 -1.33 -7.00 12.07
N ARG A 24 -2.31 -7.41 11.26
CA ARG A 24 -3.67 -7.70 11.74
C ARG A 24 -3.66 -8.77 12.83
N GLU A 25 -4.54 -8.65 13.81
CA GLU A 25 -4.59 -9.57 14.96
C GLU A 25 -4.88 -11.02 14.53
N ASP A 26 -5.79 -11.23 13.56
CA ASP A 26 -6.06 -12.55 12.99
C ASP A 26 -4.82 -13.20 12.37
N LYS A 27 -3.92 -12.40 11.80
CA LYS A 27 -2.63 -12.87 11.28
C LYS A 27 -1.68 -13.23 12.41
N LYS A 28 -1.54 -12.38 13.43
CA LYS A 28 -0.72 -12.68 14.62
C LYS A 28 -1.14 -13.99 15.27
N GLU A 29 -2.45 -14.18 15.45
CA GLU A 29 -3.01 -15.42 15.98
C GLU A 29 -2.72 -16.65 15.08
N ALA A 30 -2.80 -16.49 13.76
CA ALA A 30 -2.45 -17.57 12.83
C ALA A 30 -0.97 -17.96 12.94
N TYR A 31 -0.06 -16.99 13.02
CA TYR A 31 1.37 -17.24 13.23
C TYR A 31 1.63 -17.96 14.56
N LYS A 32 1.02 -17.51 15.66
CA LYS A 32 1.15 -18.18 16.98
C LYS A 32 0.68 -19.63 16.93
N ARG A 33 -0.45 -19.91 16.25
CA ARG A 33 -0.95 -21.30 16.11
C ARG A 33 0.02 -22.17 15.30
N VAL A 34 0.54 -21.66 14.19
CA VAL A 34 1.50 -22.40 13.36
C VAL A 34 2.79 -22.69 14.14
N MET A 35 3.33 -21.68 14.85
CA MET A 35 4.53 -21.84 15.66
C MET A 35 4.37 -22.89 16.76
N ALA A 36 3.18 -23.01 17.33
CA ALA A 36 2.91 -24.01 18.37
C ALA A 36 2.91 -25.47 17.86
N SER A 37 2.70 -25.66 16.55
CA SER A 37 2.68 -26.98 15.89
C SER A 37 3.87 -27.21 14.94
N GLU A 38 4.81 -26.28 14.86
CA GLU A 38 5.97 -26.38 13.96
C GLU A 38 7.10 -27.13 14.67
N ASP A 39 7.54 -28.22 14.06
CA ASP A 39 8.63 -29.07 14.59
C ASP A 39 10.00 -28.71 14.02
N ASN A 40 10.06 -27.94 12.93
CA ASN A 40 11.30 -27.50 12.33
C ASN A 40 11.80 -26.22 13.00
N GLU A 41 12.90 -26.32 13.72
CA GLU A 41 13.49 -25.18 14.48
C GLU A 41 13.81 -23.97 13.61
N LYS A 42 14.25 -24.16 12.34
CA LYS A 42 14.52 -23.04 11.42
C LYS A 42 13.23 -22.37 10.98
N ALA A 43 12.19 -23.13 10.68
CA ALA A 43 10.88 -22.60 10.30
C ALA A 43 10.27 -21.83 11.49
N LYS A 44 10.35 -22.37 12.68
CA LYS A 44 9.90 -21.72 13.91
C LYS A 44 10.60 -20.39 14.15
N TRP A 45 11.93 -20.38 14.04
CA TRP A 45 12.71 -19.16 14.15
C TRP A 45 12.32 -18.09 13.13
N VAL A 46 12.02 -18.46 11.87
CA VAL A 46 11.54 -17.54 10.85
C VAL A 46 10.19 -16.94 11.25
N LEU A 47 9.24 -17.78 11.71
CA LEU A 47 7.92 -17.33 12.14
C LEU A 47 8.02 -16.36 13.34
N GLU A 48 8.85 -16.66 14.31
CA GLU A 48 9.15 -15.79 15.46
C GLU A 48 9.72 -14.45 15.00
N THR A 49 10.67 -14.48 14.07
CA THR A 49 11.29 -13.27 13.52
C THR A 49 10.27 -12.38 12.81
N VAL A 50 9.34 -12.98 12.04
CA VAL A 50 8.26 -12.24 11.38
C VAL A 50 7.33 -11.57 12.38
N LEU A 51 6.97 -12.27 13.47
CA LEU A 51 6.14 -11.69 14.53
C LEU A 51 6.87 -10.56 15.28
N ALA A 52 8.13 -10.76 15.60
CA ALA A 52 8.94 -9.74 16.25
C ALA A 52 9.09 -8.48 15.37
N ASN A 53 9.31 -8.67 14.05
CA ASN A 53 9.28 -7.55 13.08
C ASN A 53 7.95 -6.82 13.09
N ALA A 54 6.84 -7.54 13.12
CA ALA A 54 5.50 -6.94 13.12
C ALA A 54 5.25 -6.08 14.38
N GLU A 55 5.72 -6.55 15.55
CA GLU A 55 5.61 -5.78 16.79
C GLU A 55 6.48 -4.51 16.78
N VAL A 56 7.68 -4.60 16.23
CA VAL A 56 8.59 -3.45 16.07
C VAL A 56 7.99 -2.44 15.09
N ALA A 57 7.47 -2.91 13.94
CA ALA A 57 6.84 -2.07 12.94
C ALA A 57 5.65 -1.29 13.52
N GLU A 58 4.77 -1.97 14.25
CA GLU A 58 3.59 -1.35 14.86
C GLU A 58 3.98 -0.29 15.91
N ARG A 59 4.93 -0.62 16.79
CA ARG A 59 5.41 0.29 17.84
C ARG A 59 6.09 1.54 17.27
N ASN A 60 6.85 1.39 16.20
CA ASN A 60 7.64 2.47 15.61
C ASN A 60 6.90 3.18 14.45
N HIS A 61 5.70 2.75 14.08
CA HIS A 61 4.99 3.21 12.89
C HIS A 61 5.85 3.13 11.63
N SER A 62 6.64 2.06 11.53
CA SER A 62 7.49 1.77 10.37
C SER A 62 6.85 0.70 9.48
N PRO A 63 7.25 0.59 8.21
CA PRO A 63 6.69 -0.40 7.30
C PRO A 63 6.88 -1.83 7.80
N LEU A 64 5.86 -2.67 7.63
CA LEU A 64 5.95 -4.10 7.88
C LEU A 64 6.96 -4.80 6.96
N CYS A 65 7.13 -4.27 5.76
CA CYS A 65 8.05 -4.75 4.76
C CYS A 65 8.66 -3.54 4.03
N ASP A 66 9.91 -3.64 3.62
CA ASP A 66 10.61 -2.60 2.86
C ASP A 66 9.87 -2.21 1.57
N ASP A 67 9.18 -3.16 0.95
CA ASP A 67 8.37 -2.94 -0.25
C ASP A 67 6.97 -2.36 0.02
N THR A 68 6.60 -2.06 1.25
CA THR A 68 5.32 -1.42 1.58
C THR A 68 5.33 0.03 1.09
N GLY A 69 4.62 0.34 -0.01
CA GLY A 69 4.69 1.70 -0.52
C GLY A 69 3.63 2.10 -1.55
N ILE A 70 2.86 1.16 -2.12
CA ILE A 70 1.84 1.47 -3.12
C ILE A 70 0.45 1.45 -2.47
N PRO A 71 -0.21 2.63 -2.30
CA PRO A 71 -1.57 2.67 -1.76
C PRO A 71 -2.59 2.16 -2.78
N HIS A 72 -3.41 1.20 -2.35
CA HIS A 72 -4.60 0.75 -3.05
C HIS A 72 -5.83 1.17 -2.25
N MET A 73 -6.84 1.67 -2.91
CA MET A 73 -8.01 2.23 -2.24
C MET A 73 -9.30 1.61 -2.76
N VAL A 74 -10.22 1.31 -1.84
CA VAL A 74 -11.60 1.00 -2.16
C VAL A 74 -12.49 2.02 -1.46
N LEU A 75 -13.33 2.72 -2.21
CA LEU A 75 -14.26 3.72 -1.73
C LEU A 75 -15.69 3.15 -1.83
N GLU A 76 -16.29 2.88 -0.68
CA GLU A 76 -17.68 2.45 -0.59
C GLU A 76 -18.58 3.67 -0.36
N ILE A 77 -19.62 3.80 -1.17
CA ILE A 77 -20.53 4.95 -1.16
C ILE A 77 -21.96 4.44 -0.93
N GLY A 78 -22.60 4.94 0.12
CA GLY A 78 -23.99 4.66 0.43
C GLY A 78 -24.94 5.31 -0.56
N GLN A 79 -26.19 4.86 -0.57
CA GLN A 79 -27.18 5.27 -1.57
C GLN A 79 -27.42 6.79 -1.61
N ASP A 80 -27.48 7.43 -0.45
CA ASP A 80 -27.75 8.87 -0.30
C ASP A 80 -26.49 9.67 0.06
N ALA A 81 -25.31 9.03 -0.01
CA ALA A 81 -24.05 9.68 0.27
C ALA A 81 -23.45 10.30 -0.98
N ALA A 82 -22.84 11.48 -0.84
CA ALA A 82 -22.22 12.19 -1.96
C ALA A 82 -20.72 12.38 -1.70
N VAL A 83 -19.90 12.00 -2.69
CA VAL A 83 -18.46 12.25 -2.71
C VAL A 83 -18.21 13.49 -3.57
N THR A 84 -17.55 14.49 -3.00
CA THR A 84 -17.20 15.72 -3.70
C THR A 84 -15.73 15.69 -4.16
N GLY A 85 -15.38 16.49 -5.19
CA GLY A 85 -13.99 16.66 -5.61
C GLY A 85 -13.09 17.08 -4.46
N ARG A 86 -13.58 17.99 -3.59
CA ARG A 86 -12.83 18.41 -2.40
C ARG A 86 -12.54 17.28 -1.39
N MET A 87 -13.43 16.30 -1.29
CA MET A 87 -13.16 15.10 -0.46
C MET A 87 -12.06 14.25 -1.11
N LEU A 88 -12.07 14.11 -2.43
CA LEU A 88 -11.02 13.40 -3.17
C LEU A 88 -9.67 14.10 -3.01
N ASP A 89 -9.63 15.43 -3.07
CA ASP A 89 -8.40 16.21 -2.82
C ASP A 89 -7.88 15.98 -1.39
N ALA A 90 -8.76 15.97 -0.39
CA ALA A 90 -8.38 15.69 0.98
C ALA A 90 -7.86 14.25 1.17
N ILE A 91 -8.45 13.28 0.47
CA ILE A 91 -7.95 11.89 0.45
C ILE A 91 -6.55 11.83 -0.17
N ARG A 92 -6.33 12.46 -1.32
CA ARG A 92 -5.00 12.50 -1.97
C ARG A 92 -3.95 13.15 -1.07
N GLU A 93 -4.27 14.27 -0.47
CA GLU A 93 -3.36 14.94 0.47
C GLU A 93 -3.05 14.07 1.69
N GLY A 94 -4.06 13.39 2.24
CA GLY A 94 -3.90 12.46 3.35
C GLY A 94 -2.98 11.27 2.99
N ILE A 95 -3.14 10.71 1.80
CA ILE A 95 -2.27 9.66 1.27
C ILE A 95 -0.82 10.17 1.17
N ALA A 96 -0.60 11.33 0.56
CA ALA A 96 0.74 11.91 0.41
C ALA A 96 1.41 12.16 1.78
N LYS A 97 0.66 12.69 2.75
CA LYS A 97 1.16 12.88 4.12
C LYS A 97 1.47 11.55 4.81
N GLY A 98 0.61 10.54 4.62
CA GLY A 98 0.80 9.21 5.16
C GLY A 98 2.04 8.52 4.63
N LEU A 99 2.27 8.58 3.32
CA LEU A 99 3.47 8.03 2.67
C LEU A 99 4.77 8.67 3.20
N ARG A 100 4.76 9.98 3.47
CA ARG A 100 5.91 10.65 4.08
C ARG A 100 6.12 10.30 5.54
N LYS A 101 5.06 9.97 6.27
CA LYS A 101 5.13 9.50 7.67
C LYS A 101 5.50 8.03 7.81
N LEU A 102 5.26 7.23 6.78
CA LEU A 102 5.61 5.82 6.74
C LEU A 102 6.96 5.66 6.03
N PRO A 103 8.09 5.59 6.74
CA PRO A 103 9.44 5.67 6.16
C PRO A 103 9.83 4.36 5.45
N GLY A 104 9.13 4.03 4.38
CA GLY A 104 9.43 2.89 3.52
C GLY A 104 10.36 3.24 2.38
N ARG A 105 10.77 2.22 1.61
CA ARG A 105 11.50 2.42 0.37
C ARG A 105 10.65 3.20 -0.63
N PRO A 106 11.17 4.27 -1.25
CA PRO A 106 10.45 4.96 -2.30
C PRO A 106 10.11 4.02 -3.47
N MET A 107 8.85 4.04 -3.90
CA MET A 107 8.33 3.17 -4.96
C MET A 107 8.14 3.89 -6.29
N SER A 108 8.65 5.11 -6.42
CA SER A 108 8.59 5.91 -7.63
C SER A 108 9.98 6.17 -8.19
N ILE A 109 10.13 6.07 -9.50
CA ILE A 109 11.36 6.40 -10.21
C ILE A 109 11.28 7.87 -10.63
N MET A 110 12.38 8.60 -10.48
CA MET A 110 12.48 9.99 -10.94
C MET A 110 12.48 10.07 -12.46
N GLY A 111 11.86 11.14 -12.96
CA GLY A 111 11.93 11.51 -14.36
C GLY A 111 10.61 11.35 -15.11
N ASP A 112 10.69 11.56 -16.41
CA ASP A 112 9.62 11.34 -17.36
C ASP A 112 9.38 9.84 -17.63
N ASP A 113 8.42 9.52 -18.46
CA ASP A 113 8.05 8.14 -18.77
C ASP A 113 9.21 7.32 -19.34
N CYS A 114 10.08 7.93 -20.15
CA CYS A 114 11.25 7.25 -20.70
C CYS A 114 12.24 6.85 -19.60
N ARG A 115 12.54 7.76 -18.68
CA ARG A 115 13.44 7.50 -17.55
C ARG A 115 12.86 6.49 -16.56
N ARG A 116 11.54 6.46 -16.43
CA ARG A 116 10.85 5.45 -15.60
C ARG A 116 10.95 4.05 -16.20
N ILE A 117 10.91 3.93 -17.53
CA ILE A 117 11.06 2.64 -18.23
C ILE A 117 12.48 2.09 -18.09
N ASP A 118 13.51 2.91 -18.28
CA ASP A 118 14.90 2.51 -18.20
C ASP A 118 15.54 2.66 -16.81
N GLN A 119 14.77 3.20 -15.84
CA GLN A 119 15.18 3.43 -14.46
C GLN A 119 16.42 4.34 -14.31
N SER A 120 16.78 5.09 -15.35
CA SER A 120 17.98 5.92 -15.38
C SER A 120 18.00 7.06 -14.36
N GLY A 121 16.82 7.49 -13.92
CA GLY A 121 16.67 8.55 -12.92
C GLY A 121 16.86 8.12 -11.47
N GLY A 122 16.91 6.81 -11.21
CA GLY A 122 16.90 6.26 -9.84
C GLY A 122 15.59 6.51 -9.09
N LEU A 123 15.55 6.15 -7.82
CA LEU A 123 14.35 6.30 -6.98
C LEU A 123 14.12 7.76 -6.56
N ASN A 124 12.86 8.17 -6.55
CA ASN A 124 12.48 9.48 -6.07
C ASN A 124 12.62 9.55 -4.54
N PRO A 125 13.32 10.53 -3.98
CA PRO A 125 13.51 10.66 -2.53
C PRO A 125 12.19 11.00 -1.79
N ASP A 126 11.19 11.57 -2.46
CA ASP A 126 9.87 11.81 -1.87
C ASP A 126 9.01 10.56 -2.04
N SER A 127 8.71 9.87 -0.94
CA SER A 127 7.84 8.70 -0.92
C SER A 127 6.41 9.00 -1.42
N ALA A 128 5.98 10.25 -1.36
CA ALA A 128 4.68 10.68 -1.87
C ALA A 128 4.65 10.90 -3.40
N ALA A 129 5.77 10.77 -4.09
CA ALA A 129 5.82 10.82 -5.55
C ALA A 129 5.26 9.55 -6.22
N VAL A 130 4.99 8.49 -5.44
CA VAL A 130 4.33 7.29 -5.99
C VAL A 130 2.89 7.62 -6.37
N GLU A 131 2.50 7.24 -7.58
CA GLU A 131 1.09 7.33 -7.99
C GLU A 131 0.31 6.20 -7.33
N PRO A 132 -0.71 6.50 -6.53
CA PRO A 132 -1.58 5.47 -5.95
C PRO A 132 -2.26 4.65 -7.05
N ALA A 133 -2.60 3.39 -6.74
CA ALA A 133 -3.41 2.59 -7.64
C ALA A 133 -4.78 3.26 -7.87
N PRO A 134 -5.43 3.02 -9.03
CA PRO A 134 -6.77 3.52 -9.29
C PRO A 134 -7.75 3.17 -8.17
N VAL A 135 -8.59 4.12 -7.77
CA VAL A 135 -9.57 3.92 -6.72
C VAL A 135 -10.70 3.03 -7.23
N LEU A 136 -10.94 1.91 -6.57
CA LEU A 136 -12.10 1.07 -6.83
C LEU A 136 -13.31 1.63 -6.08
N ILE A 137 -14.36 1.99 -6.83
CA ILE A 137 -15.60 2.50 -6.25
C ILE A 137 -16.63 1.37 -6.16
N ARG A 138 -17.28 1.23 -5.00
CA ARG A 138 -18.35 0.25 -4.75
C ARG A 138 -19.53 0.94 -4.09
N ARG A 139 -20.72 0.41 -4.32
CA ARG A 139 -21.92 0.77 -3.55
C ARG A 139 -21.98 -0.05 -2.27
N CYS A 140 -22.43 0.56 -1.18
CA CYS A 140 -22.78 -0.14 0.06
C CYS A 140 -24.22 0.13 0.45
N GLN A 141 -24.77 -0.72 1.33
CA GLN A 141 -26.14 -0.59 1.82
C GLN A 141 -26.27 0.47 2.91
N ASP A 142 -25.21 0.61 3.72
CA ASP A 142 -25.17 1.64 4.77
C ASP A 142 -25.09 3.03 4.13
N ASN A 143 -25.76 4.02 4.72
CA ASN A 143 -25.68 5.39 4.22
C ASN A 143 -24.42 6.12 4.73
N VAL A 144 -23.26 5.62 4.34
CA VAL A 144 -21.94 6.11 4.74
C VAL A 144 -21.00 6.22 3.55
N ILE A 145 -19.90 6.94 3.72
CA ILE A 145 -18.73 6.88 2.86
C ILE A 145 -17.64 6.17 3.66
N ARG A 146 -17.14 5.05 3.14
CA ARG A 146 -16.10 4.25 3.79
C ARG A 146 -14.89 4.11 2.84
N LEU A 147 -13.73 4.53 3.31
CA LEU A 147 -12.47 4.38 2.60
C LEU A 147 -11.68 3.22 3.21
N HIS A 148 -11.35 2.24 2.38
CA HIS A 148 -10.41 1.18 2.72
C HIS A 148 -9.07 1.49 2.07
N ILE A 149 -7.99 1.37 2.83
CA ILE A 149 -6.62 1.57 2.35
C ILE A 149 -5.87 0.25 2.56
N LEU A 150 -5.26 -0.23 1.49
CA LEU A 150 -4.38 -1.39 1.50
C LEU A 150 -3.01 -0.94 0.98
N MET A 151 -1.96 -1.31 1.69
CA MET A 151 -0.59 -1.04 1.27
C MET A 151 0.00 -2.28 0.63
N PHE A 152 0.47 -2.14 -0.61
CA PHE A 152 1.13 -3.22 -1.34
C PHE A 152 2.55 -2.84 -1.70
N GLY A 153 3.40 -3.87 -1.79
CA GLY A 153 4.72 -3.74 -2.38
C GLY A 153 4.66 -3.76 -3.91
N GLY A 154 5.74 -3.33 -4.57
CA GLY A 154 5.86 -3.35 -6.02
C GLY A 154 5.80 -4.77 -6.59
N GLY A 155 6.57 -5.71 -6.03
CA GLY A 155 6.59 -7.11 -6.46
C GLY A 155 5.23 -7.80 -6.37
N PRO A 156 4.53 -7.82 -5.22
CA PRO A 156 3.19 -8.39 -5.10
C PRO A 156 2.16 -7.72 -6.01
N ALA A 157 2.22 -6.41 -6.20
CA ALA A 157 1.30 -5.69 -7.08
C ALA A 157 1.46 -6.09 -8.55
N ILE A 158 2.68 -6.33 -8.99
CA ILE A 158 2.99 -6.76 -10.36
C ILE A 158 2.63 -8.25 -10.55
N ARG A 159 3.06 -9.12 -9.65
CA ARG A 159 2.85 -10.57 -9.74
C ARG A 159 1.40 -11.01 -9.56
N ALA A 160 0.62 -10.27 -8.79
CA ALA A 160 -0.79 -10.56 -8.58
C ALA A 160 -1.70 -10.14 -9.75
N LYS A 161 -1.19 -9.44 -10.74
CA LYS A 161 -1.97 -9.00 -11.91
C LYS A 161 -1.86 -10.02 -13.04
N THR A 162 -3.00 -10.46 -13.55
CA THR A 162 -3.06 -11.17 -14.82
C THR A 162 -2.98 -10.13 -15.94
N TYR A 163 -1.89 -10.10 -16.67
CA TYR A 163 -1.74 -9.26 -17.85
C TYR A 163 -2.25 -10.02 -19.07
N ARG A 164 -3.23 -9.42 -19.77
CA ARG A 164 -3.60 -9.85 -21.12
C ARG A 164 -2.66 -9.16 -22.09
N VAL A 165 -1.69 -9.90 -22.60
CA VAL A 165 -0.77 -9.40 -23.62
C VAL A 165 -1.35 -9.73 -24.99
N PHE A 166 -1.87 -8.74 -25.68
CA PHE A 166 -2.47 -8.91 -27.02
C PHE A 166 -1.49 -8.63 -28.15
N HIS A 167 -0.32 -8.08 -27.84
CA HIS A 167 0.66 -7.68 -28.85
C HIS A 167 2.07 -7.99 -28.41
N LYS A 168 2.89 -8.45 -29.35
CA LYS A 168 4.29 -8.84 -29.09
C LYS A 168 5.17 -7.75 -28.46
N HIS A 169 4.82 -6.48 -28.66
CA HIS A 169 5.55 -5.36 -28.04
C HIS A 169 5.38 -5.30 -26.51
N ASN A 170 4.29 -5.84 -25.98
CA ASN A 170 4.04 -5.84 -24.54
C ASN A 170 4.83 -6.95 -23.81
N ILE A 171 5.31 -7.95 -24.55
CA ILE A 171 6.12 -9.03 -23.98
C ILE A 171 7.45 -8.48 -23.46
N CYS A 172 8.05 -7.52 -24.15
CA CYS A 172 9.28 -6.89 -23.70
C CYS A 172 9.14 -6.15 -22.36
N LEU A 173 7.99 -5.50 -22.13
CA LEU A 173 7.72 -4.82 -20.86
C LEU A 173 7.50 -5.80 -19.69
N LEU A 174 6.93 -6.97 -19.95
CA LEU A 174 6.79 -8.03 -18.96
C LEU A 174 8.15 -8.64 -18.60
N TYR A 175 9.00 -8.86 -19.60
CA TYR A 175 10.36 -9.41 -19.39
C TYR A 175 11.26 -8.45 -18.61
N THR A 176 11.17 -7.15 -18.87
CA THR A 176 11.96 -6.14 -18.15
C THR A 176 11.49 -5.94 -16.70
N SER A 177 10.22 -6.18 -16.40
CA SER A 177 9.71 -6.12 -15.03
C SER A 177 10.08 -7.35 -14.20
N ASP A 178 10.22 -8.53 -14.83
CA ASP A 178 10.67 -9.77 -14.17
C ASP A 178 12.19 -9.83 -13.98
N ALA A 179 12.96 -9.10 -14.79
CA ALA A 179 14.42 -9.04 -14.69
C ALA A 179 14.92 -8.07 -13.59
N ALA A 180 14.03 -7.37 -12.92
CA ALA A 180 14.34 -6.43 -11.83
C ALA A 180 14.26 -7.06 -10.42
N ASP A 181 14.07 -8.39 -10.34
CA ASP A 181 14.07 -9.19 -9.08
C ASP A 181 15.40 -9.91 -8.86
#